data_c1affb04578a0004f7e053cd87790878
#
_entry.id   c1affb04578a0004f7e053cd87790878
#
_cell.length_a   1.000
_cell.length_b   1.000
_cell.length_c   1.000
_cell.angle_alpha   90.00
_cell.angle_beta   90.00
_cell.angle_gamma   90.00
#
_symmetry.space_group_name_H-M   'P 1'
#
loop_
_entity.id
_entity.type
_entity.pdbx_description
1 polymer ?
#
loop_
_entity_poly.entity_id
_entity_poly.type
_entity_poly.pdbx_seq_one_letter_code
_entity_poly.pdbx_strand_id
1 'polypeptide(L)'
;MGQAEEFHHTHTGPVPRLGGLGLAAAFVLVAIAATWLSPAGQPPTQVRWTLVLGSLGMFGLGFWDDLRRVGAKTKLLVQIGLAVAVYCGGVQIELLKNPLTGTTYPLGSLSLVVTVFWLVALTNLINLIDGMDGLAAGISLMLMCLLANVGLGVGCRFTTLLAVGVGGALLGFLRYNFPPAKIFLGDGGAYFLGFLIGQLAIVNSHKGSVAAALIAPVLALGLPIWDAVLAVVRRGLRGLPLFRADRQHVHHWLLAHGWSRRRALWVLYGLSVCCLVPAFAAFWLQGRLIPLLCGCVAVVFIVAGHALGWSKMWSLPRLAAPSPLQWRRETRYALTLAQWLEMEAERRECLFELWQDLQFVAKKLGFSELTLCLAGVKQVWRAATIQTDLGQLHRVQHRLSTGTLEFAAHEQVLPAPLFELLAELAAEGWQRAARRWQHVHAAPLRFDAVSSETSLFRRLGRRYEPVQQAWWIPKRQLQPQPTERAAA
;
A
#
# COMPACT_ATOMS: atom_id res chain seq x y z
N MET A 1 -6.87 -26.46 -0.68
CA MET A 1 -5.88 -25.37 -0.53
C MET A 1 -5.94 -24.51 -1.78
N GLY A 2 -6.86 -23.55 -1.82
CA GLY A 2 -7.05 -22.62 -2.94
C GLY A 2 -6.05 -21.47 -2.81
N GLN A 3 -5.11 -21.41 -3.73
CA GLN A 3 -4.29 -20.21 -3.94
C GLN A 3 -5.22 -19.08 -4.33
N ALA A 4 -5.40 -18.10 -3.44
CA ALA A 4 -5.94 -16.82 -3.81
C ALA A 4 -4.90 -16.17 -4.73
N GLU A 5 -5.15 -16.21 -6.05
CA GLU A 5 -4.38 -15.44 -7.02
C GLU A 5 -4.54 -13.96 -6.68
N GLU A 6 -3.52 -13.42 -6.04
CA GLU A 6 -3.41 -11.99 -5.83
C GLU A 6 -3.28 -11.33 -7.19
N PHE A 7 -4.08 -10.28 -7.42
CA PHE A 7 -4.05 -9.41 -8.60
C PHE A 7 -2.68 -8.76 -8.91
N HIS A 8 -1.65 -9.10 -8.12
CA HIS A 8 -0.30 -8.54 -8.21
C HIS A 8 0.71 -9.43 -8.95
N HIS A 9 0.37 -10.70 -9.29
CA HIS A 9 1.32 -11.60 -9.93
C HIS A 9 1.26 -11.49 -11.45
N THR A 10 2.22 -10.76 -12.00
CA THR A 10 2.48 -10.65 -13.45
C THR A 10 3.51 -11.69 -13.94
N HIS A 11 3.85 -12.68 -13.11
CA HIS A 11 4.72 -13.78 -13.48
C HIS A 11 3.88 -14.98 -13.92
N THR A 12 4.31 -15.63 -15.01
CA THR A 12 3.63 -16.82 -15.60
C THR A 12 3.85 -18.11 -14.81
N GLY A 13 4.57 -18.07 -13.68
CA GLY A 13 4.85 -19.20 -12.80
C GLY A 13 5.00 -18.79 -11.34
N PRO A 14 4.94 -19.75 -10.38
CA PRO A 14 5.14 -19.48 -8.96
C PRO A 14 6.60 -19.10 -8.69
N VAL A 15 6.85 -17.88 -8.22
CA VAL A 15 8.17 -17.42 -7.77
C VAL A 15 8.24 -17.55 -6.25
N PRO A 16 9.26 -18.24 -5.69
CA PRO A 16 9.37 -18.47 -4.26
C PRO A 16 9.66 -17.19 -3.48
N ARG A 17 9.01 -17.01 -2.32
CA ARG A 17 9.18 -15.85 -1.40
C ARG A 17 10.20 -16.21 -0.30
N LEU A 18 11.37 -16.70 -0.69
CA LEU A 18 12.40 -17.19 0.24
C LEU A 18 13.65 -16.30 0.30
N GLY A 19 13.64 -15.15 -0.37
CA GLY A 19 14.81 -14.26 -0.41
C GLY A 19 15.21 -13.76 0.97
N GLY A 20 14.23 -13.46 1.82
CA GLY A 20 14.46 -13.04 3.20
C GLY A 20 15.21 -14.07 4.03
N LEU A 21 15.00 -15.37 3.78
CA LEU A 21 15.72 -16.44 4.50
C LEU A 21 17.23 -16.40 4.20
N GLY A 22 17.61 -16.23 2.92
CA GLY A 22 19.01 -16.08 2.53
C GLY A 22 19.66 -14.85 3.16
N LEU A 23 18.97 -13.72 3.19
CA LEU A 23 19.45 -12.49 3.81
C LEU A 23 19.58 -12.65 5.34
N ALA A 24 18.62 -13.28 6.02
CA ALA A 24 18.70 -13.53 7.46
C ALA A 24 19.86 -14.47 7.82
N ALA A 25 20.09 -15.52 7.03
CA ALA A 25 21.24 -16.42 7.22
C ALA A 25 22.56 -15.68 7.04
N ALA A 26 22.70 -14.90 5.97
CA ALA A 26 23.88 -14.05 5.74
C ALA A 26 24.08 -13.04 6.89
N PHE A 27 23.00 -12.42 7.38
CA PHE A 27 23.07 -11.48 8.50
C PHE A 27 23.60 -12.15 9.78
N VAL A 28 23.20 -13.37 10.11
CA VAL A 28 23.72 -14.10 11.28
C VAL A 28 25.23 -14.28 11.18
N LEU A 29 25.73 -14.72 10.01
CA LEU A 29 27.17 -14.88 9.79
C LEU A 29 27.91 -13.55 9.92
N VAL A 30 27.36 -12.48 9.32
CA VAL A 30 27.93 -11.12 9.41
C VAL A 30 27.91 -10.62 10.86
N ALA A 31 26.83 -10.86 11.62
CA ALA A 31 26.70 -10.43 13.01
C ALA A 31 27.73 -11.13 13.91
N ILE A 32 27.96 -12.43 13.71
CA ILE A 32 29.03 -13.18 14.39
C ILE A 32 30.39 -12.53 14.07
N ALA A 33 30.72 -12.37 12.79
CA ALA A 33 31.99 -11.77 12.37
C ALA A 33 32.15 -10.33 12.92
N ALA A 34 31.11 -9.50 12.84
CA ALA A 34 31.12 -8.15 13.37
C ALA A 34 31.35 -8.10 14.88
N THR A 35 30.79 -9.06 15.63
CA THR A 35 31.01 -9.16 17.08
C THR A 35 32.48 -9.46 17.40
N TRP A 36 33.11 -10.35 16.67
CA TRP A 36 34.51 -10.72 16.85
C TRP A 36 35.49 -9.61 16.40
N LEU A 37 35.18 -8.95 15.29
CA LEU A 37 36.06 -7.95 14.68
C LEU A 37 35.89 -6.54 15.27
N SER A 38 34.90 -6.31 16.12
CA SER A 38 34.62 -5.01 16.72
C SER A 38 35.25 -4.88 18.12
N PRO A 39 35.74 -3.70 18.50
CA PRO A 39 36.23 -3.47 19.85
C PRO A 39 35.19 -3.79 20.91
N ALA A 40 35.65 -4.32 22.06
CA ALA A 40 34.75 -4.59 23.18
C ALA A 40 34.07 -3.31 23.65
N GLY A 41 32.74 -3.41 23.95
CA GLY A 41 31.97 -2.32 24.52
C GLY A 41 31.48 -1.21 23.57
N GLN A 42 31.69 -1.34 22.23
CA GLN A 42 31.24 -0.31 21.30
C GLN A 42 30.50 -0.87 20.08
N PRO A 43 29.13 -0.91 20.06
CA PRO A 43 28.22 -0.58 21.15
C PRO A 43 28.27 -1.62 22.29
N PRO A 44 27.63 -1.36 23.46
CA PRO A 44 27.55 -2.33 24.55
C PRO A 44 27.05 -3.71 24.09
N THR A 45 27.54 -4.77 24.70
CA THR A 45 27.18 -6.15 24.30
C THR A 45 25.66 -6.39 24.32
N GLN A 46 24.96 -5.82 25.27
CA GLN A 46 23.50 -5.85 25.33
C GLN A 46 22.88 -5.26 24.04
N VAL A 47 23.31 -4.08 23.60
CA VAL A 47 22.80 -3.42 22.40
C VAL A 47 23.10 -4.25 21.15
N ARG A 48 24.28 -4.89 21.07
CA ARG A 48 24.62 -5.79 19.93
C ARG A 48 23.63 -6.95 19.82
N TRP A 49 23.39 -7.65 20.96
CA TRP A 49 22.44 -8.77 20.95
C TRP A 49 21.02 -8.31 20.73
N THR A 50 20.60 -7.19 21.30
CA THR A 50 19.28 -6.60 21.06
C THR A 50 19.05 -6.33 19.59
N LEU A 51 20.04 -5.75 18.91
CA LEU A 51 19.97 -5.47 17.47
C LEU A 51 19.83 -6.77 16.66
N VAL A 52 20.62 -7.79 16.98
CA VAL A 52 20.59 -9.07 16.26
C VAL A 52 19.27 -9.79 16.51
N LEU A 53 18.88 -9.97 17.77
CA LEU A 53 17.67 -10.71 18.13
C LEU A 53 16.39 -9.98 17.69
N GLY A 54 16.36 -8.66 17.80
CA GLY A 54 15.24 -7.85 17.32
C GLY A 54 15.05 -7.96 15.82
N SER A 55 16.14 -7.90 15.02
CA SER A 55 16.09 -8.06 13.57
C SER A 55 15.63 -9.47 13.17
N LEU A 56 16.12 -10.52 13.84
CA LEU A 56 15.69 -11.89 13.61
C LEU A 56 14.25 -12.14 14.05
N GLY A 57 13.80 -11.54 15.16
CA GLY A 57 12.40 -11.59 15.58
C GLY A 57 11.46 -10.96 14.55
N MET A 58 11.86 -9.84 13.96
CA MET A 58 11.09 -9.17 12.91
C MET A 58 11.09 -9.99 11.61
N PHE A 59 12.23 -10.61 11.24
CA PHE A 59 12.27 -11.61 10.17
C PHE A 59 11.29 -12.74 10.41
N GLY A 60 11.27 -13.30 11.63
CA GLY A 60 10.38 -14.40 12.02
C GLY A 60 8.90 -14.04 11.86
N LEU A 61 8.50 -12.83 12.23
CA LEU A 61 7.14 -12.34 12.03
C LEU A 61 6.76 -12.29 10.54
N GLY A 62 7.62 -11.69 9.70
CA GLY A 62 7.34 -11.58 8.27
C GLY A 62 7.40 -12.94 7.57
N PHE A 63 8.32 -13.81 7.96
CA PHE A 63 8.39 -15.17 7.43
C PHE A 63 7.15 -16.01 7.81
N TRP A 64 6.63 -15.84 9.01
CA TRP A 64 5.35 -16.43 9.40
C TRP A 64 4.21 -15.94 8.53
N ASP A 65 4.19 -14.63 8.22
CA ASP A 65 3.17 -14.06 7.34
C ASP A 65 3.27 -14.58 5.89
N ASP A 66 4.48 -14.77 5.37
CA ASP A 66 4.71 -15.41 4.06
C ASP A 66 4.18 -16.87 4.00
N LEU A 67 4.24 -17.59 5.13
CA LEU A 67 3.73 -18.96 5.23
C LEU A 67 2.24 -19.04 5.53
N ARG A 68 1.75 -18.17 6.43
CA ARG A 68 0.36 -18.14 6.90
C ARG A 68 -0.06 -16.69 7.02
N ARG A 69 -1.04 -16.25 6.23
CA ARG A 69 -1.52 -14.88 6.26
C ARG A 69 -1.92 -14.46 7.67
N VAL A 70 -1.20 -13.50 8.22
CA VAL A 70 -1.47 -12.89 9.52
C VAL A 70 -2.31 -11.62 9.32
N GLY A 71 -3.31 -11.40 10.15
CA GLY A 71 -4.12 -10.19 10.07
C GLY A 71 -3.31 -8.91 10.35
N ALA A 72 -3.63 -7.81 9.67
CA ALA A 72 -2.89 -6.55 9.77
C ALA A 72 -2.77 -6.02 11.22
N LYS A 73 -3.82 -6.19 12.04
CA LYS A 73 -3.80 -5.78 13.47
C LYS A 73 -2.80 -6.58 14.28
N THR A 74 -2.75 -7.91 14.05
CA THR A 74 -1.81 -8.80 14.74
C THR A 74 -0.37 -8.50 14.34
N LYS A 75 -0.10 -8.27 13.04
CA LYS A 75 1.22 -7.86 12.55
C LYS A 75 1.70 -6.59 13.26
N LEU A 76 0.86 -5.55 13.27
CA LEU A 76 1.20 -4.27 13.90
C LEU A 76 1.47 -4.44 15.40
N LEU A 77 0.66 -5.25 16.10
CA LEU A 77 0.82 -5.46 17.53
C LEU A 77 2.14 -6.18 17.85
N VAL A 78 2.52 -7.19 17.07
CA VAL A 78 3.81 -7.88 17.23
C VAL A 78 4.98 -6.98 16.88
N GLN A 79 4.88 -6.16 15.80
CA GLN A 79 5.90 -5.17 15.45
C GLN A 79 6.13 -4.18 16.60
N ILE A 80 5.06 -3.66 17.21
CA ILE A 80 5.14 -2.76 18.38
C ILE A 80 5.81 -3.49 19.55
N GLY A 81 5.41 -4.73 19.86
CA GLY A 81 6.01 -5.53 20.92
C GLY A 81 7.52 -5.74 20.74
N LEU A 82 7.96 -6.09 19.52
CA LEU A 82 9.37 -6.22 19.20
C LEU A 82 10.13 -4.88 19.31
N ALA A 83 9.52 -3.77 18.87
CA ALA A 83 10.13 -2.45 18.97
C ALA A 83 10.28 -2.00 20.44
N VAL A 84 9.29 -2.31 21.29
CA VAL A 84 9.37 -2.07 22.75
C VAL A 84 10.48 -2.94 23.37
N ALA A 85 10.58 -4.22 23.02
CA ALA A 85 11.64 -5.09 23.51
C ALA A 85 13.04 -4.57 23.13
N VAL A 86 13.18 -4.09 21.89
CA VAL A 86 14.42 -3.48 21.39
C VAL A 86 14.73 -2.18 22.12
N TYR A 87 13.72 -1.36 22.42
CA TYR A 87 13.87 -0.16 23.24
C TYR A 87 14.38 -0.51 24.65
N CYS A 88 13.77 -1.49 25.32
CA CYS A 88 14.23 -1.96 26.63
C CYS A 88 15.65 -2.55 26.59
N GLY A 89 16.09 -3.05 25.45
CA GLY A 89 17.44 -3.55 25.22
C GLY A 89 18.48 -2.46 24.97
N GLY A 90 18.11 -1.17 25.02
CA GLY A 90 19.03 -0.03 24.94
C GLY A 90 19.19 0.57 23.51
N VAL A 91 18.34 0.17 22.54
CA VAL A 91 18.29 0.84 21.23
C VAL A 91 17.22 1.92 21.28
N GLN A 92 17.61 3.12 21.66
CA GLN A 92 16.69 4.21 22.03
C GLN A 92 17.02 5.51 21.30
N ILE A 93 16.01 6.30 20.93
CA ILE A 93 16.17 7.68 20.50
C ILE A 93 15.96 8.57 21.73
N GLU A 94 17.05 9.01 22.35
CA GLU A 94 16.98 9.79 23.60
C GLU A 94 16.93 11.29 23.36
N LEU A 95 17.56 11.75 22.28
CA LEU A 95 17.74 13.15 21.97
C LEU A 95 17.19 13.47 20.58
N LEU A 96 16.58 14.63 20.44
CA LEU A 96 16.30 15.24 19.13
C LEU A 96 17.07 16.55 19.00
N LYS A 97 17.78 16.74 17.89
CA LYS A 97 18.46 17.98 17.57
C LYS A 97 17.62 18.79 16.60
N ASN A 98 17.33 20.03 16.96
CA ASN A 98 16.71 20.97 16.03
C ASN A 98 17.71 21.32 14.90
N PRO A 99 17.38 21.03 13.63
CA PRO A 99 18.30 21.28 12.52
C PRO A 99 18.51 22.78 12.23
N LEU A 100 17.61 23.66 12.71
CA LEU A 100 17.70 25.11 12.48
C LEU A 100 18.55 25.80 13.55
N THR A 101 18.30 25.47 14.81
CA THR A 101 18.96 26.14 15.96
C THR A 101 20.18 25.39 16.48
N GLY A 102 20.33 24.10 16.11
CA GLY A 102 21.38 23.23 16.62
C GLY A 102 21.15 22.77 18.07
N THR A 103 20.06 23.23 18.74
CA THR A 103 19.73 22.86 20.12
C THR A 103 19.29 21.39 20.19
N THR A 104 19.71 20.71 21.25
CA THR A 104 19.29 19.32 21.54
C THR A 104 18.25 19.30 22.63
N TYR A 105 17.18 18.55 22.39
CA TYR A 105 16.09 18.36 23.31
C TYR A 105 16.05 16.91 23.78
N PRO A 106 16.13 16.64 25.10
CA PRO A 106 15.94 15.30 25.63
C PRO A 106 14.45 14.91 25.49
N LEU A 107 14.20 13.72 24.99
CA LEU A 107 12.83 13.23 24.79
C LEU A 107 12.18 12.71 26.07
N GLY A 108 12.97 12.34 27.09
CA GLY A 108 12.44 11.78 28.33
C GLY A 108 11.46 10.62 28.07
N SER A 109 10.24 10.70 28.59
CA SER A 109 9.21 9.67 28.41
C SER A 109 8.73 9.50 26.96
N LEU A 110 8.89 10.52 26.11
CA LEU A 110 8.56 10.44 24.69
C LEU A 110 9.54 9.56 23.89
N SER A 111 10.73 9.27 24.44
CA SER A 111 11.75 8.42 23.80
C SER A 111 11.17 7.07 23.36
N LEU A 112 10.40 6.41 24.22
CA LEU A 112 9.74 5.14 23.88
C LEU A 112 8.81 5.28 22.67
N VAL A 113 7.93 6.28 22.69
CA VAL A 113 6.93 6.48 21.62
C VAL A 113 7.62 6.78 20.29
N VAL A 114 8.61 7.67 20.31
CA VAL A 114 9.37 8.06 19.10
C VAL A 114 10.18 6.89 18.57
N THR A 115 10.85 6.11 19.43
CA THR A 115 11.64 4.94 19.01
C THR A 115 10.74 3.85 18.40
N VAL A 116 9.63 3.52 19.07
CA VAL A 116 8.68 2.51 18.55
C VAL A 116 8.09 2.96 17.22
N PHE A 117 7.64 4.22 17.13
CA PHE A 117 7.13 4.78 15.88
C PHE A 117 8.18 4.68 14.75
N TRP A 118 9.43 5.06 15.02
CA TRP A 118 10.52 5.01 14.07
C TRP A 118 10.74 3.60 13.52
N LEU A 119 10.89 2.61 14.40
CA LEU A 119 11.15 1.22 14.02
C LEU A 119 9.99 0.63 13.22
N VAL A 120 8.75 0.83 13.68
CA VAL A 120 7.54 0.33 13.02
C VAL A 120 7.32 1.03 11.67
N ALA A 121 7.54 2.36 11.61
CA ALA A 121 7.38 3.12 10.37
C ALA A 121 8.35 2.66 9.29
N LEU A 122 9.64 2.50 9.60
CA LEU A 122 10.64 2.04 8.63
C LEU A 122 10.38 0.59 8.19
N THR A 123 9.97 -0.28 9.11
CA THR A 123 9.60 -1.66 8.79
C THR A 123 8.47 -1.70 7.75
N ASN A 124 7.40 -0.95 7.99
CA ASN A 124 6.26 -0.92 7.08
C ASN A 124 6.56 -0.14 5.79
N LEU A 125 7.45 0.86 5.83
CA LEU A 125 7.86 1.61 4.65
C LEU A 125 8.63 0.74 3.67
N ILE A 126 9.61 -0.06 4.15
CA ILE A 126 10.36 -0.99 3.30
C ILE A 126 9.42 -2.08 2.74
N ASN A 127 8.48 -2.58 3.53
CA ASN A 127 7.48 -3.52 3.06
C ASN A 127 6.55 -2.93 1.98
N LEU A 128 6.19 -1.65 2.12
CA LEU A 128 5.35 -0.97 1.13
C LEU A 128 6.02 -0.86 -0.26
N ILE A 129 7.33 -0.67 -0.31
CA ILE A 129 8.09 -0.58 -1.57
C ILE A 129 8.46 -1.95 -2.15
N ASP A 130 8.22 -3.06 -1.45
CA ASP A 130 8.43 -4.42 -1.96
C ASP A 130 7.34 -4.89 -2.94
N GLY A 131 6.70 -3.95 -3.62
CA GLY A 131 5.68 -4.20 -4.66
C GLY A 131 6.25 -4.43 -6.07
N MET A 132 7.55 -4.26 -6.29
CA MET A 132 8.20 -4.43 -7.60
C MET A 132 9.55 -5.11 -7.47
N ASP A 133 9.84 -6.03 -8.44
CA ASP A 133 11.09 -6.77 -8.52
C ASP A 133 12.31 -5.84 -8.38
N GLY A 134 13.20 -6.12 -7.43
CA GLY A 134 14.44 -5.41 -7.19
C GLY A 134 14.32 -4.09 -6.43
N LEU A 135 13.13 -3.49 -6.31
CA LEU A 135 12.99 -2.14 -5.77
C LEU A 135 13.37 -2.04 -4.29
N ALA A 136 12.75 -2.84 -3.44
CA ALA A 136 13.03 -2.82 -2.00
C ALA A 136 14.47 -3.24 -1.69
N ALA A 137 14.98 -4.27 -2.37
CA ALA A 137 16.35 -4.72 -2.20
C ALA A 137 17.38 -3.68 -2.62
N GLY A 138 17.16 -2.99 -3.75
CA GLY A 138 18.07 -1.96 -4.23
C GLY A 138 18.08 -0.69 -3.38
N ILE A 139 16.91 -0.23 -2.94
CA ILE A 139 16.83 0.91 -2.01
C ILE A 139 17.47 0.54 -0.66
N SER A 140 17.21 -0.68 -0.15
CA SER A 140 17.87 -1.15 1.08
C SER A 140 19.39 -1.23 0.93
N LEU A 141 19.90 -1.63 -0.24
CA LEU A 141 21.34 -1.59 -0.53
C LEU A 141 21.90 -0.16 -0.45
N MET A 142 21.22 0.82 -1.06
CA MET A 142 21.61 2.23 -1.00
C MET A 142 21.64 2.73 0.45
N LEU A 143 20.66 2.33 1.26
CA LEU A 143 20.60 2.66 2.69
C LEU A 143 21.73 1.98 3.47
N MET A 144 22.08 0.73 3.16
CA MET A 144 23.22 0.05 3.78
C MET A 144 24.54 0.78 3.45
N CYS A 145 24.73 1.26 2.23
CA CYS A 145 25.88 2.10 1.86
C CYS A 145 25.91 3.40 2.68
N LEU A 146 24.77 4.08 2.85
CA LEU A 146 24.67 5.27 3.68
C LEU A 146 25.00 4.95 5.15
N LEU A 147 24.40 3.92 5.73
CA LEU A 147 24.59 3.53 7.13
C LEU A 147 26.02 3.03 7.41
N ALA A 148 26.66 2.36 6.45
CA ALA A 148 28.06 2.01 6.53
C ALA A 148 28.95 3.25 6.60
N ASN A 149 28.68 4.24 5.75
CA ASN A 149 29.41 5.52 5.76
C ASN A 149 29.17 6.29 7.07
N VAL A 150 27.92 6.35 7.55
CA VAL A 150 27.59 6.95 8.85
C VAL A 150 28.33 6.24 9.98
N GLY A 151 28.29 4.90 10.01
CA GLY A 151 28.99 4.08 11.00
C GLY A 151 30.51 4.32 11.02
N LEU A 152 31.13 4.45 9.82
CA LEU A 152 32.54 4.84 9.70
C LEU A 152 32.78 6.23 10.27
N GLY A 153 31.97 7.21 9.92
CA GLY A 153 32.11 8.59 10.38
C GLY A 153 31.96 8.76 11.88
N VAL A 154 31.12 7.96 12.55
CA VAL A 154 30.96 7.95 14.01
C VAL A 154 31.88 6.97 14.73
N GLY A 155 32.73 6.24 14.01
CA GLY A 155 33.68 5.27 14.58
C GLY A 155 33.01 4.02 15.16
N CYS A 156 31.81 3.66 14.71
CA CYS A 156 31.10 2.46 15.18
C CYS A 156 31.37 1.27 14.24
N ARG A 157 32.48 0.55 14.50
CA ARG A 157 32.94 -0.56 13.65
C ARG A 157 31.88 -1.68 13.52
N PHE A 158 31.15 -1.98 14.59
CA PHE A 158 30.13 -3.01 14.60
C PHE A 158 28.99 -2.73 13.58
N THR A 159 28.38 -1.53 13.64
CA THR A 159 27.31 -1.15 12.71
C THR A 159 27.81 -1.02 11.27
N THR A 160 29.06 -0.56 11.08
CA THR A 160 29.68 -0.51 9.76
C THR A 160 29.81 -1.89 9.14
N LEU A 161 30.35 -2.86 9.89
CA LEU A 161 30.51 -4.24 9.41
C LEU A 161 29.16 -4.90 9.10
N LEU A 162 28.14 -4.66 9.94
CA LEU A 162 26.78 -5.13 9.68
C LEU A 162 26.22 -4.54 8.38
N ALA A 163 26.34 -3.23 8.20
CA ALA A 163 25.81 -2.56 7.01
C ALA A 163 26.53 -3.00 5.74
N VAL A 164 27.88 -3.12 5.76
CA VAL A 164 28.66 -3.61 4.62
C VAL A 164 28.33 -5.07 4.30
N GLY A 165 28.27 -5.94 5.32
CA GLY A 165 28.00 -7.36 5.11
C GLY A 165 26.58 -7.63 4.58
N VAL A 166 25.56 -6.95 5.16
CA VAL A 166 24.17 -7.04 4.64
C VAL A 166 24.08 -6.40 3.25
N GLY A 167 24.80 -5.30 2.99
CA GLY A 167 24.92 -4.70 1.66
C GLY A 167 25.47 -5.71 0.64
N GLY A 168 26.52 -6.46 1.00
CA GLY A 168 27.06 -7.55 0.18
C GLY A 168 26.06 -8.66 -0.08
N ALA A 169 25.31 -9.07 0.95
CA ALA A 169 24.23 -10.06 0.80
C ALA A 169 23.11 -9.56 -0.13
N LEU A 170 22.74 -8.28 -0.04
CA LEU A 170 21.75 -7.64 -0.92
C LEU A 170 22.22 -7.59 -2.38
N LEU A 171 23.52 -7.32 -2.64
CA LEU A 171 24.10 -7.40 -3.99
C LEU A 171 23.97 -8.81 -4.57
N GLY A 172 24.29 -9.84 -3.78
CA GLY A 172 24.09 -11.23 -4.16
C GLY A 172 22.61 -11.56 -4.42
N PHE A 173 21.70 -11.11 -3.57
CA PHE A 173 20.26 -11.32 -3.71
C PHE A 173 19.71 -10.61 -4.97
N LEU A 174 20.12 -9.38 -5.27
CA LEU A 174 19.68 -8.63 -6.45
C LEU A 174 19.99 -9.36 -7.76
N ARG A 175 21.00 -10.22 -7.81
CA ARG A 175 21.28 -11.08 -8.98
C ARG A 175 20.08 -11.96 -9.37
N TYR A 176 19.29 -12.33 -8.38
CA TYR A 176 18.12 -13.20 -8.55
C TYR A 176 16.79 -12.43 -8.47
N ASN A 177 16.76 -11.28 -7.80
CA ASN A 177 15.56 -10.46 -7.61
C ASN A 177 15.40 -9.34 -8.66
N PHE A 178 16.46 -9.06 -9.47
CA PHE A 178 16.35 -8.07 -10.55
C PHE A 178 15.36 -8.52 -11.64
N PRO A 179 14.53 -7.59 -12.21
CA PRO A 179 13.48 -7.93 -13.16
C PRO A 179 13.97 -8.67 -14.43
N PRO A 180 13.37 -9.82 -14.79
CA PRO A 180 12.30 -10.55 -14.10
C PRO A 180 12.84 -11.35 -12.92
N ALA A 181 12.23 -11.19 -11.74
CA ALA A 181 12.68 -11.83 -10.52
C ALA A 181 12.51 -13.36 -10.58
N LYS A 182 13.52 -14.09 -10.08
CA LYS A 182 13.50 -15.55 -9.87
C LYS A 182 13.17 -15.92 -8.42
N ILE A 183 13.39 -14.99 -7.49
CA ILE A 183 13.12 -15.14 -6.05
C ILE A 183 12.61 -13.79 -5.55
N PHE A 184 11.51 -13.79 -4.80
CA PHE A 184 11.00 -12.61 -4.11
C PHE A 184 11.62 -12.45 -2.74
N LEU A 185 11.71 -11.21 -2.27
CA LEU A 185 12.19 -10.84 -0.95
C LEU A 185 11.28 -11.42 0.15
N GLY A 186 9.97 -11.27 -0.03
CA GLY A 186 8.91 -11.67 0.91
C GLY A 186 8.78 -10.70 2.09
N ASP A 187 7.67 -10.82 2.83
CA ASP A 187 7.41 -10.01 4.02
C ASP A 187 8.50 -10.24 5.09
N GLY A 188 9.04 -11.45 5.18
CA GLY A 188 10.17 -11.77 6.05
C GLY A 188 11.39 -10.92 5.77
N GLY A 189 11.79 -10.81 4.51
CA GLY A 189 12.95 -10.01 4.10
C GLY A 189 12.69 -8.50 4.23
N ALA A 190 11.51 -8.04 3.84
CA ALA A 190 11.15 -6.63 3.89
C ALA A 190 11.09 -6.09 5.32
N TYR A 191 10.43 -6.81 6.23
CA TYR A 191 10.35 -6.44 7.65
C TYR A 191 11.73 -6.46 8.31
N PHE A 192 12.50 -7.50 8.05
CA PHE A 192 13.88 -7.62 8.53
C PHE A 192 14.71 -6.39 8.14
N LEU A 193 14.74 -6.04 6.85
CA LEU A 193 15.55 -4.92 6.34
C LEU A 193 15.10 -3.58 6.92
N GLY A 194 13.79 -3.31 6.94
CA GLY A 194 13.26 -2.05 7.48
C GLY A 194 13.59 -1.87 8.95
N PHE A 195 13.45 -2.93 9.74
CA PHE A 195 13.74 -2.91 11.17
C PHE A 195 15.25 -2.78 11.46
N LEU A 196 16.08 -3.50 10.73
CA LEU A 196 17.54 -3.42 10.82
C LEU A 196 18.06 -2.01 10.48
N ILE A 197 17.56 -1.43 9.36
CA ILE A 197 17.89 -0.05 8.96
C ILE A 197 17.55 0.91 10.08
N GLY A 198 16.36 0.78 10.68
CA GLY A 198 15.90 1.60 11.80
C GLY A 198 16.83 1.51 13.01
N GLN A 199 17.21 0.30 13.40
CA GLN A 199 18.11 0.07 14.52
C GLN A 199 19.53 0.59 14.28
N LEU A 200 20.09 0.33 13.09
CA LEU A 200 21.44 0.84 12.72
C LEU A 200 21.48 2.38 12.76
N ALA A 201 20.42 3.05 12.27
CA ALA A 201 20.32 4.50 12.33
C ALA A 201 20.30 5.01 13.79
N ILE A 202 19.55 4.37 14.69
CA ILE A 202 19.48 4.71 16.10
C ILE A 202 20.86 4.53 16.76
N VAL A 203 21.49 3.36 16.60
CA VAL A 203 22.77 3.08 17.24
C VAL A 203 23.87 4.03 16.74
N ASN A 204 23.84 4.43 15.48
CA ASN A 204 24.78 5.42 14.93
C ASN A 204 24.49 6.84 15.43
N SER A 205 23.28 7.15 15.85
CA SER A 205 22.90 8.47 16.36
C SER A 205 23.50 8.82 17.73
N HIS A 206 23.79 7.82 18.55
CA HIS A 206 24.33 8.03 19.92
C HIS A 206 25.75 8.63 19.94
N LYS A 207 26.53 8.48 18.86
CA LYS A 207 27.92 8.91 18.80
C LYS A 207 28.17 10.14 17.90
N GLY A 208 27.16 10.58 17.16
CA GLY A 208 27.30 11.65 16.18
C GLY A 208 26.24 12.74 16.32
N SER A 209 26.08 13.52 15.27
CA SER A 209 24.93 14.43 15.18
C SER A 209 23.64 13.61 15.07
N VAL A 210 22.90 13.53 16.18
CA VAL A 210 21.62 12.77 16.29
C VAL A 210 20.68 13.12 15.13
N ALA A 211 20.56 14.42 14.82
CA ALA A 211 19.73 14.87 13.69
C ALA A 211 20.21 14.28 12.36
N ALA A 212 21.52 14.30 12.12
CA ALA A 212 22.07 13.82 10.84
C ALA A 212 21.91 12.31 10.67
N ALA A 213 22.15 11.52 11.72
CA ALA A 213 22.06 10.07 11.64
C ALA A 213 20.63 9.55 11.47
N LEU A 214 19.62 10.25 12.02
CA LEU A 214 18.20 9.91 11.84
C LEU A 214 17.59 10.53 10.57
N ILE A 215 17.98 11.77 10.22
CA ILE A 215 17.42 12.44 9.05
C ILE A 215 18.01 11.89 7.75
N ALA A 216 19.27 11.45 7.74
CA ALA A 216 19.86 10.90 6.52
C ALA A 216 19.08 9.69 5.93
N PRO A 217 18.68 8.66 6.70
CA PRO A 217 17.79 7.62 6.20
C PRO A 217 16.41 8.13 5.72
N VAL A 218 15.83 9.16 6.39
CA VAL A 218 14.56 9.77 5.97
C VAL A 218 14.70 10.45 4.61
N LEU A 219 15.79 11.21 4.40
CA LEU A 219 16.07 11.84 3.11
C LEU A 219 16.30 10.79 2.02
N ALA A 220 17.09 9.75 2.31
CA ALA A 220 17.34 8.67 1.36
C ALA A 220 16.07 7.90 1.00
N LEU A 221 15.12 7.77 1.94
CA LEU A 221 13.79 7.21 1.74
C LEU A 221 12.77 8.24 1.22
N GLY A 222 13.20 9.38 0.74
CA GLY A 222 12.32 10.47 0.29
C GLY A 222 11.26 10.01 -0.71
N LEU A 223 11.64 9.19 -1.71
CA LEU A 223 10.71 8.65 -2.69
C LEU A 223 9.64 7.74 -2.06
N PRO A 224 9.98 6.68 -1.29
CA PRO A 224 9.00 5.88 -0.59
C PRO A 224 8.10 6.65 0.36
N ILE A 225 8.67 7.59 1.14
CA ILE A 225 7.91 8.41 2.08
C ILE A 225 6.90 9.28 1.33
N TRP A 226 7.33 9.95 0.26
CA TRP A 226 6.48 10.78 -0.56
C TRP A 226 5.30 9.99 -1.12
N ASP A 227 5.58 8.82 -1.73
CA ASP A 227 4.56 7.94 -2.29
C ASP A 227 3.56 7.44 -1.22
N ALA A 228 4.06 7.05 -0.04
CA ALA A 228 3.23 6.65 1.09
C ALA A 228 2.34 7.79 1.63
N VAL A 229 2.91 8.98 1.84
CA VAL A 229 2.16 10.16 2.31
C VAL A 229 1.06 10.51 1.33
N LEU A 230 1.39 10.56 0.04
CA LEU A 230 0.41 10.85 -0.99
C LEU A 230 -0.72 9.78 -1.02
N ALA A 231 -0.40 8.50 -0.85
CA ALA A 231 -1.40 7.44 -0.77
C ALA A 231 -2.34 7.62 0.45
N VAL A 232 -1.78 7.97 1.63
CA VAL A 232 -2.56 8.25 2.84
C VAL A 232 -3.47 9.47 2.66
N VAL A 233 -2.94 10.58 2.13
CA VAL A 233 -3.70 11.81 1.86
C VAL A 233 -4.85 11.52 0.89
N ARG A 234 -4.57 10.84 -0.21
CA ARG A 234 -5.58 10.46 -1.20
C ARG A 234 -6.69 9.61 -0.60
N ARG A 235 -6.34 8.56 0.16
CA ARG A 235 -7.33 7.71 0.84
C ARG A 235 -8.17 8.51 1.82
N GLY A 236 -7.53 9.37 2.62
CA GLY A 236 -8.21 10.25 3.56
C GLY A 236 -9.20 11.20 2.89
N LEU A 237 -8.81 11.83 1.78
CA LEU A 237 -9.69 12.71 1.00
C LEU A 237 -10.87 11.94 0.39
N ARG A 238 -10.64 10.72 -0.10
CA ARG A 238 -11.66 9.86 -0.72
C ARG A 238 -12.52 9.07 0.27
N GLY A 239 -12.21 9.09 1.56
CA GLY A 239 -12.92 8.34 2.60
C GLY A 239 -12.69 6.83 2.54
N LEU A 240 -11.59 6.39 1.93
CA LEU A 240 -11.18 4.99 1.88
C LEU A 240 -10.51 4.57 3.20
N PRO A 241 -10.63 3.29 3.62
CA PRO A 241 -9.86 2.77 4.73
C PRO A 241 -8.36 2.90 4.51
N LEU A 242 -7.62 3.37 5.52
CA LEU A 242 -6.17 3.62 5.40
C LEU A 242 -5.37 2.34 5.08
N PHE A 243 -5.83 1.19 5.54
CA PHE A 243 -5.17 -0.12 5.34
C PHE A 243 -5.63 -0.85 4.06
N ARG A 244 -6.41 -0.20 3.21
CA ARG A 244 -6.76 -0.79 1.91
C ARG A 244 -5.56 -0.77 0.98
N ALA A 245 -5.34 -1.86 0.23
CA ALA A 245 -4.34 -1.89 -0.84
C ALA A 245 -4.62 -0.76 -1.85
N ASP A 246 -3.57 -0.04 -2.25
CA ASP A 246 -3.64 1.06 -3.21
C ASP A 246 -2.84 0.69 -4.46
N ARG A 247 -3.47 0.76 -5.63
CA ARG A 247 -2.82 0.52 -6.92
C ARG A 247 -2.26 1.80 -7.57
N GLN A 248 -2.33 2.94 -6.87
CA GLN A 248 -1.91 4.23 -7.41
C GLN A 248 -0.53 4.67 -6.86
N HIS A 249 0.34 3.70 -6.53
CA HIS A 249 1.74 3.97 -6.24
C HIS A 249 2.51 4.32 -7.53
N VAL A 250 3.60 5.07 -7.40
CA VAL A 250 4.42 5.55 -8.53
C VAL A 250 4.82 4.43 -9.46
N HIS A 251 5.27 3.29 -8.93
CA HIS A 251 5.68 2.15 -9.73
C HIS A 251 4.52 1.54 -10.53
N HIS A 252 3.31 1.45 -9.96
CA HIS A 252 2.12 1.00 -10.69
C HIS A 252 1.73 1.98 -11.80
N TRP A 253 1.86 3.28 -11.53
CA TRP A 253 1.58 4.31 -12.51
C TRP A 253 2.52 4.21 -13.72
N LEU A 254 3.84 4.05 -13.50
CA LEU A 254 4.82 3.88 -14.57
C LEU A 254 4.49 2.67 -15.45
N LEU A 255 4.17 1.52 -14.83
CA LEU A 255 3.81 0.31 -15.55
C LEU A 255 2.50 0.47 -16.36
N ALA A 256 1.49 1.14 -15.79
CA ALA A 256 0.22 1.43 -16.47
C ALA A 256 0.40 2.32 -17.71
N HIS A 257 1.45 3.16 -17.75
CA HIS A 257 1.81 4.01 -18.89
C HIS A 257 2.75 3.31 -19.90
N GLY A 258 2.84 1.97 -19.85
CA GLY A 258 3.56 1.17 -20.84
C GLY A 258 5.08 1.08 -20.62
N TRP A 259 5.58 1.51 -19.45
CA TRP A 259 6.99 1.35 -19.14
C TRP A 259 7.32 -0.11 -18.83
N SER A 260 8.46 -0.58 -19.35
CA SER A 260 8.97 -1.89 -18.92
C SER A 260 9.42 -1.84 -17.46
N ARG A 261 9.29 -2.96 -16.73
CA ARG A 261 9.70 -3.07 -15.32
C ARG A 261 11.15 -2.61 -15.10
N ARG A 262 12.07 -2.96 -16.01
CA ARG A 262 13.47 -2.55 -15.93
C ARG A 262 13.63 -1.04 -16.06
N ARG A 263 12.92 -0.39 -16.98
CA ARG A 263 12.98 1.08 -17.14
C ARG A 263 12.39 1.78 -15.92
N ALA A 264 11.25 1.32 -15.43
CA ALA A 264 10.63 1.86 -14.22
C ALA A 264 11.59 1.74 -13.01
N LEU A 265 12.22 0.58 -12.83
CA LEU A 265 13.20 0.35 -11.75
C LEU A 265 14.39 1.31 -11.83
N TRP A 266 14.98 1.48 -13.02
CA TRP A 266 16.11 2.40 -13.17
C TRP A 266 15.77 3.85 -12.89
N VAL A 267 14.55 4.29 -13.27
CA VAL A 267 14.07 5.65 -12.94
C VAL A 267 13.90 5.81 -11.43
N LEU A 268 13.28 4.82 -10.77
CA LEU A 268 13.09 4.85 -9.31
C LEU A 268 14.44 4.81 -8.57
N TYR A 269 15.41 4.05 -9.06
CA TYR A 269 16.78 4.07 -8.52
C TYR A 269 17.44 5.43 -8.73
N GLY A 270 17.30 6.03 -9.92
CA GLY A 270 17.82 7.38 -10.18
C GLY A 270 17.25 8.42 -9.23
N LEU A 271 15.93 8.41 -9.00
CA LEU A 271 15.28 9.28 -8.03
C LEU A 271 15.76 9.01 -6.60
N SER A 272 15.96 7.73 -6.23
CA SER A 272 16.49 7.36 -4.91
C SER A 272 17.93 7.82 -4.72
N VAL A 273 18.76 7.76 -5.76
CA VAL A 273 20.14 8.30 -5.73
C VAL A 273 20.12 9.83 -5.57
N CYS A 274 19.19 10.53 -6.26
CA CYS A 274 19.02 11.98 -6.05
C CYS A 274 18.59 12.33 -4.61
N CYS A 275 17.94 11.44 -3.89
CA CYS A 275 17.65 11.59 -2.47
C CYS A 275 18.83 11.20 -1.58
N LEU A 276 19.63 10.22 -2.02
CA LEU A 276 20.77 9.70 -1.27
C LEU A 276 21.92 10.74 -1.16
N VAL A 277 22.16 11.51 -2.21
CA VAL A 277 23.21 12.56 -2.21
C VAL A 277 22.96 13.61 -1.11
N PRO A 278 21.78 14.22 -0.99
CA PRO A 278 21.44 15.08 0.14
C PRO A 278 21.54 14.37 1.50
N ALA A 279 21.24 13.07 1.56
CA ALA A 279 21.36 12.29 2.79
C ALA A 279 22.80 12.17 3.27
N PHE A 280 23.74 11.87 2.37
CA PHE A 280 25.17 11.91 2.67
C PHE A 280 25.63 13.32 3.10
N ALA A 281 25.21 14.35 2.35
CA ALA A 281 25.53 15.73 2.70
C ALA A 281 24.98 16.13 4.08
N ALA A 282 23.76 15.72 4.43
CA ALA A 282 23.16 15.98 5.74
C ALA A 282 24.03 15.41 6.89
N PHE A 283 24.58 14.22 6.71
CA PHE A 283 25.49 13.61 7.69
C PHE A 283 26.81 14.39 7.81
N TRP A 284 27.52 14.59 6.72
CA TRP A 284 28.84 15.25 6.73
C TRP A 284 28.80 16.72 7.13
N LEU A 285 27.71 17.43 6.80
CA LEU A 285 27.46 18.81 7.22
C LEU A 285 26.86 18.92 8.63
N GLN A 286 26.81 17.81 9.37
CA GLN A 286 26.28 17.73 10.74
C GLN A 286 24.86 18.33 10.89
N GLY A 287 24.06 18.22 9.84
CA GLY A 287 22.68 18.70 9.82
C GLY A 287 22.49 20.20 9.58
N ARG A 288 23.56 21.00 9.38
CA ARG A 288 23.47 22.47 9.24
C ARG A 288 22.61 22.93 8.07
N LEU A 289 22.55 22.16 6.99
CA LEU A 289 21.81 22.52 5.76
C LEU A 289 20.57 21.64 5.52
N ILE A 290 20.04 20.96 6.54
CA ILE A 290 18.88 20.07 6.38
C ILE A 290 17.69 20.75 5.68
N PRO A 291 17.28 21.99 6.02
CA PRO A 291 16.17 22.64 5.31
C PRO A 291 16.43 22.84 3.81
N LEU A 292 17.63 23.22 3.46
CA LEU A 292 18.06 23.36 2.05
C LEU A 292 18.04 22.00 1.34
N LEU A 293 18.57 20.95 1.98
CA LEU A 293 18.61 19.59 1.44
C LEU A 293 17.21 19.02 1.27
N CYS A 294 16.29 19.25 2.21
CA CYS A 294 14.87 18.93 2.07
C CYS A 294 14.23 19.68 0.89
N GLY A 295 14.55 20.96 0.72
CA GLY A 295 14.12 21.76 -0.43
C GLY A 295 14.62 21.18 -1.75
N CYS A 296 15.89 20.77 -1.84
CA CYS A 296 16.44 20.10 -3.03
C CYS A 296 15.68 18.80 -3.35
N VAL A 297 15.41 17.95 -2.35
CA VAL A 297 14.63 16.73 -2.53
C VAL A 297 13.21 17.05 -3.03
N ALA A 298 12.55 18.05 -2.44
CA ALA A 298 11.23 18.49 -2.89
C ALA A 298 11.24 18.96 -4.35
N VAL A 299 12.25 19.76 -4.75
CA VAL A 299 12.41 20.19 -6.15
C VAL A 299 12.60 19.00 -7.09
N VAL A 300 13.42 18.01 -6.71
CA VAL A 300 13.59 16.78 -7.50
C VAL A 300 12.25 16.10 -7.74
N PHE A 301 11.40 15.97 -6.70
CA PHE A 301 10.08 15.35 -6.85
C PHE A 301 9.12 16.18 -7.70
N ILE A 302 9.14 17.50 -7.59
CA ILE A 302 8.31 18.39 -8.42
C ILE A 302 8.73 18.25 -9.89
N VAL A 303 10.04 18.35 -10.18
CA VAL A 303 10.56 18.25 -11.54
C VAL A 303 10.30 16.86 -12.12
N ALA A 304 10.61 15.79 -11.38
CA ALA A 304 10.33 14.43 -11.80
C ALA A 304 8.83 14.18 -12.02
N GLY A 305 7.98 14.71 -11.14
CA GLY A 305 6.53 14.60 -11.25
C GLY A 305 5.99 15.26 -12.52
N HIS A 306 6.53 16.42 -12.90
CA HIS A 306 6.20 17.07 -14.16
C HIS A 306 6.76 16.32 -15.37
N ALA A 307 8.04 15.96 -15.36
CA ALA A 307 8.71 15.29 -16.48
C ALA A 307 8.11 13.92 -16.80
N LEU A 308 7.76 13.15 -15.78
CA LEU A 308 7.12 11.85 -15.92
C LEU A 308 5.61 11.94 -16.17
N GLY A 309 5.00 13.14 -16.12
CA GLY A 309 3.56 13.33 -16.24
C GLY A 309 2.75 12.86 -15.02
N TRP A 310 3.42 12.47 -13.95
CA TRP A 310 2.87 12.00 -12.69
C TRP A 310 2.13 13.12 -11.92
N SER A 311 2.53 14.37 -12.09
CA SER A 311 1.82 15.54 -11.54
C SER A 311 0.35 15.62 -11.99
N LYS A 312 0.00 15.07 -13.16
CA LYS A 312 -1.39 14.99 -13.64
C LYS A 312 -2.29 14.11 -12.75
N MET A 313 -1.72 13.09 -12.08
CA MET A 313 -2.42 12.24 -11.13
C MET A 313 -2.77 13.01 -9.84
N TRP A 314 -1.95 14.02 -9.49
CA TRP A 314 -2.01 14.83 -8.27
C TRP A 314 -2.55 16.23 -8.49
N SER A 315 -3.08 16.54 -9.67
CA SER A 315 -3.65 17.87 -9.92
C SER A 315 -4.79 18.15 -8.94
N LEU A 316 -4.72 19.30 -8.24
CA LEU A 316 -5.74 19.77 -7.30
C LEU A 316 -7.18 19.67 -7.85
N PRO A 317 -7.46 19.98 -9.14
CA PRO A 317 -8.79 19.80 -9.72
C PRO A 317 -9.28 18.34 -9.67
N ARG A 318 -8.40 17.36 -9.88
CA ARG A 318 -8.77 15.92 -9.81
C ARG A 318 -8.97 15.42 -8.39
N LEU A 319 -8.30 16.03 -7.41
CA LEU A 319 -8.46 15.71 -6.00
C LEU A 319 -9.67 16.45 -5.40
N ALA A 320 -10.02 17.62 -5.93
CA ALA A 320 -11.08 18.49 -5.40
C ALA A 320 -12.45 18.29 -6.07
N ALA A 321 -12.50 17.72 -7.28
CA ALA A 321 -13.77 17.49 -8.00
C ALA A 321 -14.03 15.97 -8.18
N PRO A 322 -15.16 15.45 -7.72
CA PRO A 322 -16.17 16.08 -6.87
C PRO A 322 -15.64 16.44 -5.46
N SER A 323 -16.37 17.23 -4.67
CA SER A 323 -15.90 17.69 -3.36
C SER A 323 -15.46 16.52 -2.45
N PRO A 324 -14.47 16.68 -1.54
CA PRO A 324 -14.03 15.62 -0.63
C PRO A 324 -15.17 15.01 0.21
N LEU A 325 -16.19 15.81 0.55
CA LEU A 325 -17.39 15.33 1.26
C LEU A 325 -18.24 14.43 0.38
N GLN A 326 -18.38 14.75 -0.89
CA GLN A 326 -19.10 13.92 -1.86
C GLN A 326 -18.34 12.62 -2.11
N TRP A 327 -17.01 12.66 -2.29
CA TRP A 327 -16.17 11.47 -2.38
C TRP A 327 -16.40 10.53 -1.19
N ARG A 328 -16.32 11.06 0.03
CA ARG A 328 -16.48 10.27 1.26
C ARG A 328 -17.88 9.65 1.36
N ARG A 329 -18.92 10.38 0.96
CA ARG A 329 -20.30 9.91 1.00
C ARG A 329 -20.51 8.75 0.02
N GLU A 330 -20.14 8.94 -1.26
CA GLU A 330 -20.32 7.95 -2.31
C GLU A 330 -19.44 6.71 -2.07
N THR A 331 -18.20 6.90 -1.66
CA THR A 331 -17.30 5.79 -1.28
C THR A 331 -17.87 4.97 -0.13
N ARG A 332 -18.36 5.62 0.91
CA ARG A 332 -18.96 4.94 2.07
C ARG A 332 -20.19 4.15 1.66
N TYR A 333 -21.03 4.74 0.82
CA TYR A 333 -22.21 4.09 0.27
C TYR A 333 -21.84 2.85 -0.57
N ALA A 334 -20.85 2.96 -1.45
CA ALA A 334 -20.37 1.83 -2.26
C ALA A 334 -19.79 0.70 -1.40
N LEU A 335 -19.01 1.04 -0.37
CA LEU A 335 -18.47 0.05 0.57
C LEU A 335 -19.59 -0.69 1.33
N THR A 336 -20.63 0.02 1.75
CA THR A 336 -21.80 -0.59 2.42
C THR A 336 -22.53 -1.53 1.47
N LEU A 337 -22.75 -1.13 0.21
CA LEU A 337 -23.37 -1.99 -0.80
C LEU A 337 -22.52 -3.22 -1.13
N ALA A 338 -21.18 -3.07 -1.18
CA ALA A 338 -20.27 -4.19 -1.39
C ALA A 338 -20.31 -5.20 -0.21
N GLN A 339 -20.38 -4.72 1.03
CA GLN A 339 -20.57 -5.57 2.21
C GLN A 339 -21.93 -6.27 2.22
N TRP A 340 -22.99 -5.54 1.85
CA TRP A 340 -24.32 -6.11 1.72
C TRP A 340 -24.34 -7.24 0.69
N LEU A 341 -23.74 -7.04 -0.49
CA LEU A 341 -23.65 -8.05 -1.53
C LEU A 341 -22.90 -9.32 -1.05
N GLU A 342 -21.86 -9.14 -0.25
CA GLU A 342 -21.11 -10.24 0.35
C GLU A 342 -21.94 -11.04 1.38
N MET A 343 -22.79 -10.37 2.17
CA MET A 343 -23.70 -11.03 3.11
C MET A 343 -24.85 -11.75 2.39
N GLU A 344 -25.42 -11.17 1.34
CA GLU A 344 -26.47 -11.80 0.54
C GLU A 344 -25.98 -13.06 -0.18
N ALA A 345 -24.67 -13.13 -0.52
CA ALA A 345 -24.10 -14.30 -1.16
C ALA A 345 -24.31 -15.62 -0.39
N GLU A 346 -24.41 -15.56 0.96
CA GLU A 346 -24.72 -16.75 1.77
C GLU A 346 -26.16 -17.20 1.68
N ARG A 347 -27.07 -16.27 1.35
CA ARG A 347 -28.52 -16.48 1.34
C ARG A 347 -29.07 -16.87 -0.03
N ARG A 348 -28.28 -16.65 -1.08
CA ARG A 348 -28.71 -16.90 -2.47
C ARG A 348 -28.47 -18.34 -2.86
N GLU A 349 -29.50 -19.04 -3.29
CA GLU A 349 -29.44 -20.43 -3.70
C GLU A 349 -28.74 -20.62 -5.05
N CYS A 350 -28.87 -19.65 -5.97
CA CYS A 350 -28.25 -19.72 -7.29
C CYS A 350 -27.46 -18.47 -7.65
N LEU A 351 -26.47 -18.64 -8.54
CA LEU A 351 -25.60 -17.57 -9.02
C LEU A 351 -26.39 -16.45 -9.74
N PHE A 352 -27.52 -16.79 -10.36
CA PHE A 352 -28.37 -15.82 -11.03
C PHE A 352 -29.03 -14.82 -10.06
N GLU A 353 -29.39 -15.24 -8.87
CA GLU A 353 -29.90 -14.34 -7.82
C GLU A 353 -28.81 -13.37 -7.35
N LEU A 354 -27.58 -13.88 -7.13
CA LEU A 354 -26.45 -13.03 -6.79
C LEU A 354 -26.11 -12.03 -7.91
N TRP A 355 -26.31 -12.42 -9.18
CA TRP A 355 -26.21 -11.52 -10.32
C TRP A 355 -27.29 -10.42 -10.27
N GLN A 356 -28.51 -10.73 -9.88
CA GLN A 356 -29.59 -9.73 -9.69
C GLN A 356 -29.25 -8.76 -8.58
N ASP A 357 -28.64 -9.23 -7.50
CA ASP A 357 -28.16 -8.36 -6.42
C ASP A 357 -27.04 -7.42 -6.89
N LEU A 358 -26.12 -7.89 -7.75
CA LEU A 358 -25.11 -7.02 -8.36
C LEU A 358 -25.76 -5.97 -9.29
N GLN A 359 -26.80 -6.31 -10.03
CA GLN A 359 -27.56 -5.35 -10.85
C GLN A 359 -28.20 -4.25 -9.94
N PHE A 360 -28.73 -4.65 -8.80
CA PHE A 360 -29.25 -3.69 -7.82
C PHE A 360 -28.14 -2.75 -7.33
N VAL A 361 -26.98 -3.27 -6.98
CA VAL A 361 -25.82 -2.46 -6.59
C VAL A 361 -25.41 -1.51 -7.74
N ALA A 362 -25.32 -1.99 -8.97
CA ALA A 362 -24.98 -1.20 -10.14
C ALA A 362 -25.98 -0.04 -10.35
N LYS A 363 -27.28 -0.32 -10.25
CA LYS A 363 -28.35 0.69 -10.33
C LYS A 363 -28.23 1.74 -9.23
N LYS A 364 -27.94 1.34 -7.99
CA LYS A 364 -27.80 2.25 -6.83
C LYS A 364 -26.57 3.14 -6.93
N LEU A 365 -25.50 2.66 -7.56
CA LEU A 365 -24.28 3.43 -7.80
C LEU A 365 -24.37 4.32 -9.06
N GLY A 366 -25.46 4.26 -9.82
CA GLY A 366 -25.68 5.11 -10.99
C GLY A 366 -25.02 4.60 -12.27
N PHE A 367 -24.66 3.31 -12.35
CA PHE A 367 -24.17 2.70 -13.58
C PHE A 367 -25.30 2.53 -14.59
N SER A 368 -24.98 2.72 -15.88
CA SER A 368 -25.92 2.60 -16.99
C SER A 368 -25.91 1.22 -17.62
N GLU A 369 -24.76 0.55 -17.62
CA GLU A 369 -24.60 -0.80 -18.17
C GLU A 369 -23.65 -1.62 -17.32
N LEU A 370 -23.93 -2.92 -17.20
CA LEU A 370 -23.13 -3.89 -16.47
C LEU A 370 -23.04 -5.16 -17.33
N THR A 371 -21.83 -5.63 -17.57
CA THR A 371 -21.58 -6.87 -18.30
C THR A 371 -20.71 -7.79 -17.46
N LEU A 372 -21.18 -9.00 -17.22
CA LEU A 372 -20.44 -10.06 -16.54
C LEU A 372 -20.20 -11.22 -17.51
N CYS A 373 -18.95 -11.62 -17.68
CA CYS A 373 -18.58 -12.78 -18.46
C CYS A 373 -17.90 -13.82 -17.56
N LEU A 374 -18.56 -14.98 -17.35
CA LEU A 374 -18.07 -16.09 -16.55
C LEU A 374 -18.08 -17.36 -17.38
N ALA A 375 -16.96 -18.06 -17.43
CA ALA A 375 -16.82 -19.34 -18.15
C ALA A 375 -17.35 -19.29 -19.62
N GLY A 376 -17.19 -18.14 -20.30
CA GLY A 376 -17.66 -17.93 -21.68
C GLY A 376 -19.13 -17.49 -21.78
N VAL A 377 -19.91 -17.51 -20.71
CA VAL A 377 -21.30 -17.02 -20.71
C VAL A 377 -21.30 -15.52 -20.38
N LYS A 378 -21.93 -14.73 -21.25
CA LYS A 378 -22.05 -13.28 -21.10
C LYS A 378 -23.45 -12.92 -20.61
N GLN A 379 -23.53 -12.23 -19.47
CA GLN A 379 -24.73 -11.62 -18.93
C GLN A 379 -24.62 -10.11 -19.05
N VAL A 380 -25.67 -9.46 -19.53
CA VAL A 380 -25.71 -8.00 -19.73
C VAL A 380 -26.94 -7.44 -19.03
N TRP A 381 -26.73 -6.38 -18.25
CA TRP A 381 -27.80 -5.58 -17.69
C TRP A 381 -27.67 -4.14 -18.17
N ARG A 382 -28.79 -3.50 -18.48
CA ARG A 382 -28.89 -2.10 -18.86
C ARG A 382 -29.94 -1.41 -18.02
N ALA A 383 -29.67 -0.18 -17.57
CA ALA A 383 -30.64 0.62 -16.87
C ALA A 383 -31.79 1.00 -17.81
N ALA A 384 -33.03 0.96 -17.32
CA ALA A 384 -34.23 1.24 -18.13
C ALA A 384 -34.35 2.70 -18.60
N THR A 385 -33.57 3.62 -18.01
CA THR A 385 -33.61 5.06 -18.31
C THR A 385 -32.41 5.41 -19.18
N ILE A 386 -32.46 5.11 -20.48
CA ILE A 386 -31.51 5.65 -21.46
C ILE A 386 -32.17 6.95 -21.99
N GLN A 387 -31.86 8.07 -21.37
CA GLN A 387 -32.03 9.36 -22.03
C GLN A 387 -30.91 9.45 -23.10
N THR A 388 -31.30 9.63 -24.35
CA THR A 388 -30.43 9.55 -25.54
C THR A 388 -29.40 10.67 -25.68
N ASP A 389 -29.27 11.57 -24.70
CA ASP A 389 -28.43 12.78 -24.80
C ASP A 389 -27.51 13.02 -23.60
N LEU A 390 -27.03 11.97 -22.94
CA LEU A 390 -26.26 12.05 -21.68
C LEU A 390 -24.72 12.09 -21.88
N GLY A 391 -24.21 12.55 -23.03
CA GLY A 391 -22.77 12.71 -23.25
C GLY A 391 -22.01 11.39 -23.47
N GLN A 392 -20.67 11.42 -23.31
CA GLN A 392 -19.82 10.25 -23.52
C GLN A 392 -20.06 9.16 -22.48
N LEU A 393 -20.12 7.91 -22.96
CA LEU A 393 -20.21 6.71 -22.14
C LEU A 393 -18.82 6.22 -21.76
N HIS A 394 -18.44 6.32 -20.48
CA HIS A 394 -17.22 5.75 -19.95
C HIS A 394 -17.40 4.27 -19.67
N ARG A 395 -16.40 3.46 -20.02
CA ARG A 395 -16.38 2.01 -19.78
C ARG A 395 -15.11 1.62 -19.05
N VAL A 396 -15.24 0.76 -18.05
CA VAL A 396 -14.12 0.19 -17.27
C VAL A 396 -14.33 -1.30 -17.15
N GLN A 397 -13.30 -2.08 -17.51
CA GLN A 397 -13.31 -3.53 -17.42
C GLN A 397 -12.37 -4.01 -16.32
N HIS A 398 -12.89 -4.86 -15.43
CA HIS A 398 -12.14 -5.54 -14.40
C HIS A 398 -11.99 -7.02 -14.72
N ARG A 399 -10.75 -7.52 -14.71
CA ARG A 399 -10.50 -8.98 -14.79
C ARG A 399 -10.74 -9.60 -13.42
N LEU A 400 -11.53 -10.66 -13.39
CA LEU A 400 -11.78 -11.49 -12.21
C LEU A 400 -10.96 -12.79 -12.36
N SER A 401 -10.82 -13.54 -11.28
CA SER A 401 -10.17 -14.86 -11.32
C SER A 401 -10.89 -15.86 -12.25
N THR A 402 -12.19 -15.67 -12.47
CA THR A 402 -13.06 -16.60 -13.21
C THR A 402 -13.67 -15.97 -14.46
N GLY A 403 -13.35 -14.71 -14.79
CA GLY A 403 -13.94 -14.02 -15.94
C GLY A 403 -13.68 -12.52 -15.96
N THR A 404 -14.59 -11.76 -16.55
CA THR A 404 -14.49 -10.30 -16.66
C THR A 404 -15.79 -9.62 -16.25
N LEU A 405 -15.64 -8.45 -15.63
CA LEU A 405 -16.75 -7.58 -15.23
C LEU A 405 -16.52 -6.19 -15.82
N GLU A 406 -17.46 -5.70 -16.61
CA GLU A 406 -17.40 -4.40 -17.26
C GLU A 406 -18.55 -3.53 -16.76
N PHE A 407 -18.21 -2.30 -16.38
CA PHE A 407 -19.16 -1.26 -15.98
C PHE A 407 -19.15 -0.14 -16.99
N ALA A 408 -20.31 0.48 -17.22
CA ALA A 408 -20.41 1.70 -18.01
C ALA A 408 -21.31 2.72 -17.31
N ALA A 409 -20.94 3.99 -17.42
CA ALA A 409 -21.74 5.11 -16.92
C ALA A 409 -21.56 6.35 -17.82
N HIS A 410 -22.58 7.21 -17.85
CA HIS A 410 -22.49 8.49 -18.54
C HIS A 410 -21.75 9.52 -17.69
N GLU A 411 -20.87 10.31 -18.31
CA GLU A 411 -20.02 11.30 -17.61
C GLU A 411 -20.82 12.35 -16.86
N GLN A 412 -22.00 12.73 -17.36
CA GLN A 412 -22.89 13.67 -16.69
C GLN A 412 -23.49 13.13 -15.40
N VAL A 413 -23.67 11.82 -15.29
CA VAL A 413 -24.19 11.16 -14.07
C VAL A 413 -23.08 10.88 -13.07
N LEU A 414 -21.97 10.37 -13.57
CA LEU A 414 -20.80 9.98 -12.77
C LEU A 414 -19.53 10.52 -13.41
N PRO A 415 -18.86 11.52 -12.81
CA PRO A 415 -17.56 11.99 -13.27
C PRO A 415 -16.56 10.85 -13.34
N ALA A 416 -15.74 10.79 -14.41
CA ALA A 416 -14.84 9.68 -14.70
C ALA A 416 -14.00 9.20 -13.49
N PRO A 417 -13.37 10.07 -12.66
CA PRO A 417 -12.58 9.61 -11.52
C PRO A 417 -13.42 8.94 -10.41
N LEU A 418 -14.67 9.39 -10.21
CA LEU A 418 -15.59 8.78 -9.25
C LEU A 418 -16.12 7.46 -9.78
N PHE A 419 -16.49 7.42 -11.06
CA PHE A 419 -16.94 6.21 -11.74
C PHE A 419 -15.90 5.08 -11.64
N GLU A 420 -14.63 5.35 -11.95
CA GLU A 420 -13.53 4.36 -11.84
C GLU A 420 -13.44 3.78 -10.42
N LEU A 421 -13.50 4.63 -9.39
CA LEU A 421 -13.45 4.18 -8.00
C LEU A 421 -14.66 3.33 -7.62
N LEU A 422 -15.88 3.76 -7.97
CA LEU A 422 -17.10 3.03 -7.64
C LEU A 422 -17.16 1.69 -8.38
N ALA A 423 -16.70 1.64 -9.64
CA ALA A 423 -16.58 0.40 -10.42
C ALA A 423 -15.58 -0.58 -9.78
N GLU A 424 -14.43 -0.10 -9.32
CA GLU A 424 -13.45 -0.89 -8.58
C GLU A 424 -14.04 -1.47 -7.29
N LEU A 425 -14.74 -0.64 -6.49
CA LEU A 425 -15.39 -1.07 -5.25
C LEU A 425 -16.48 -2.12 -5.49
N ALA A 426 -17.28 -1.94 -6.54
CA ALA A 426 -18.33 -2.87 -6.92
C ALA A 426 -17.73 -4.21 -7.42
N ALA A 427 -16.65 -4.16 -8.22
CA ALA A 427 -15.94 -5.35 -8.69
C ALA A 427 -15.32 -6.16 -7.54
N GLU A 428 -14.71 -5.48 -6.57
CA GLU A 428 -14.19 -6.15 -5.36
C GLU A 428 -15.31 -6.75 -4.51
N GLY A 429 -16.42 -6.02 -4.37
CA GLY A 429 -17.62 -6.50 -3.69
C GLY A 429 -18.14 -7.79 -4.32
N TRP A 430 -18.28 -7.80 -5.66
CA TRP A 430 -18.65 -8.99 -6.40
C TRP A 430 -17.66 -10.15 -6.20
N GLN A 431 -16.36 -9.89 -6.28
CA GLN A 431 -15.37 -10.93 -6.14
C GLN A 431 -15.39 -11.59 -4.76
N ARG A 432 -15.61 -10.80 -3.68
CA ARG A 432 -15.79 -11.35 -2.33
C ARG A 432 -17.08 -12.13 -2.22
N ALA A 433 -18.20 -11.59 -2.72
CA ALA A 433 -19.50 -12.25 -2.72
C ALA A 433 -19.47 -13.58 -3.49
N ALA A 434 -18.88 -13.57 -4.70
CA ALA A 434 -18.76 -14.77 -5.52
C ALA A 434 -17.92 -15.87 -4.85
N ARG A 435 -16.78 -15.50 -4.22
CA ARG A 435 -15.96 -16.46 -3.44
C ARG A 435 -16.71 -17.02 -2.24
N ARG A 436 -17.46 -16.17 -1.55
CA ARG A 436 -18.25 -16.58 -0.38
C ARG A 436 -19.37 -17.54 -0.79
N TRP A 437 -20.05 -17.23 -1.88
CA TRP A 437 -21.07 -18.10 -2.48
C TRP A 437 -20.49 -19.46 -2.88
N GLN A 438 -19.33 -19.51 -3.56
CA GLN A 438 -18.63 -20.74 -3.90
C GLN A 438 -18.29 -21.58 -2.68
N HIS A 439 -17.83 -20.92 -1.62
CA HIS A 439 -17.45 -21.61 -0.38
C HIS A 439 -18.63 -22.24 0.33
N VAL A 440 -19.79 -21.53 0.38
CA VAL A 440 -21.01 -22.01 1.03
C VAL A 440 -21.66 -23.15 0.25
N HIS A 441 -21.71 -23.02 -1.09
CA HIS A 441 -22.45 -23.99 -1.93
C HIS A 441 -21.56 -25.07 -2.55
N ALA A 442 -20.25 -25.00 -2.35
CA ALA A 442 -19.25 -25.90 -2.96
C ALA A 442 -19.45 -26.08 -4.49
N ALA A 443 -20.00 -25.05 -5.15
CA ALA A 443 -20.41 -25.06 -6.56
C ALA A 443 -19.50 -24.19 -7.44
N PRO A 444 -19.26 -24.55 -8.70
CA PRO A 444 -18.49 -23.70 -9.61
C PRO A 444 -19.28 -22.44 -9.98
N LEU A 445 -18.57 -21.31 -10.21
CA LEU A 445 -19.19 -20.07 -10.71
C LEU A 445 -19.51 -20.22 -12.21
N ARG A 446 -20.67 -20.83 -12.51
CA ARG A 446 -21.20 -20.97 -13.86
C ARG A 446 -22.67 -20.61 -13.84
N PHE A 447 -23.12 -19.93 -14.91
CA PHE A 447 -24.53 -19.78 -15.16
C PHE A 447 -25.04 -21.04 -15.83
N ASP A 448 -25.91 -21.81 -15.19
CA ASP A 448 -26.53 -22.97 -15.79
C ASP A 448 -27.50 -22.49 -16.87
N ALA A 449 -27.41 -23.11 -18.05
CA ALA A 449 -28.28 -22.79 -19.20
C ALA A 449 -29.79 -23.00 -18.90
N VAL A 450 -30.11 -23.78 -17.87
CA VAL A 450 -31.48 -24.13 -17.46
C VAL A 450 -32.08 -23.13 -16.45
N SER A 451 -31.26 -22.32 -15.79
CA SER A 451 -31.77 -21.43 -14.72
C SER A 451 -32.44 -20.15 -15.23
N SER A 452 -32.29 -19.80 -16.51
CA SER A 452 -32.92 -18.61 -17.09
C SER A 452 -34.42 -18.76 -17.37
N GLU A 453 -34.92 -19.97 -17.63
CA GLU A 453 -36.33 -20.19 -17.94
C GLU A 453 -37.11 -20.86 -16.81
N THR A 454 -36.50 -21.77 -16.03
CA THR A 454 -37.23 -22.55 -15.02
C THR A 454 -37.42 -21.79 -13.70
N SER A 455 -36.61 -20.77 -13.38
CA SER A 455 -36.81 -19.93 -12.21
C SER A 455 -38.00 -18.96 -12.38
N LEU A 456 -38.31 -18.56 -13.60
CA LEU A 456 -39.48 -17.72 -13.91
C LEU A 456 -40.79 -18.47 -13.70
N PHE A 457 -40.86 -19.79 -14.03
CA PHE A 457 -42.07 -20.57 -13.91
C PHE A 457 -42.35 -21.13 -12.51
N ARG A 458 -41.34 -21.39 -11.68
CA ARG A 458 -41.54 -21.82 -10.29
C ARG A 458 -41.99 -20.69 -9.34
N ARG A 459 -41.81 -19.43 -9.70
CA ARG A 459 -42.14 -18.26 -8.86
C ARG A 459 -43.48 -17.59 -9.18
N LEU A 460 -44.11 -17.92 -10.28
CA LEU A 460 -45.50 -17.46 -10.53
C LEU A 460 -46.53 -18.03 -9.54
N GLY A 461 -46.13 -18.99 -8.68
CA GLY A 461 -46.96 -19.53 -7.58
C GLY A 461 -46.77 -18.87 -6.22
N ARG A 462 -45.75 -18.03 -6.01
CA ARG A 462 -45.64 -17.25 -4.75
C ARG A 462 -45.62 -15.76 -5.09
N ARG A 463 -46.73 -15.09 -4.72
CA ARG A 463 -46.88 -13.64 -4.82
C ARG A 463 -45.69 -12.96 -4.12
N TYR A 464 -44.88 -12.26 -4.89
CA TYR A 464 -43.89 -11.33 -4.38
C TYR A 464 -44.67 -10.07 -3.97
N GLU A 465 -45.00 -9.92 -2.71
CA GLU A 465 -45.31 -8.62 -2.15
C GLU A 465 -43.95 -7.90 -1.99
N PRO A 466 -43.76 -6.74 -2.65
CA PRO A 466 -42.59 -5.92 -2.35
C PRO A 466 -42.74 -5.46 -0.89
N VAL A 467 -41.81 -5.82 -0.04
CA VAL A 467 -41.68 -5.25 1.30
C VAL A 467 -41.35 -3.77 1.13
N GLN A 468 -42.41 -2.98 0.88
CA GLN A 468 -42.43 -1.55 1.13
C GLN A 468 -42.74 -1.37 2.62
N GLN A 469 -41.78 -1.57 3.49
CA GLN A 469 -41.88 -0.96 4.82
C GLN A 469 -40.52 -1.01 5.54
N ALA A 470 -40.26 0.19 6.04
CA ALA A 470 -39.37 0.51 7.14
C ALA A 470 -37.86 0.64 6.85
N TRP A 471 -37.49 1.78 6.26
CA TRP A 471 -36.46 2.64 6.87
C TRP A 471 -36.77 4.07 6.44
N TRP A 472 -37.43 4.78 7.29
CA TRP A 472 -37.76 6.21 7.17
C TRP A 472 -36.52 7.06 7.20
N ILE A 473 -36.15 7.67 6.07
CA ILE A 473 -35.28 8.85 6.01
C ILE A 473 -36.16 9.99 5.51
N PRO A 474 -36.34 11.10 6.27
CA PRO A 474 -37.23 12.18 5.86
C PRO A 474 -36.67 12.86 4.61
N LYS A 475 -37.44 12.87 3.55
CA LYS A 475 -37.22 13.74 2.40
C LYS A 475 -37.34 15.19 2.87
N ARG A 476 -36.26 15.94 2.96
CA ARG A 476 -36.34 17.41 2.93
C ARG A 476 -36.83 17.80 1.54
N GLN A 477 -38.04 18.32 1.49
CA GLN A 477 -38.63 18.97 0.35
C GLN A 477 -37.76 20.20 -0.01
N LEU A 478 -37.16 20.16 -1.17
CA LEU A 478 -36.65 21.39 -1.84
C LEU A 478 -37.87 22.07 -2.44
N GLN A 479 -38.40 23.08 -1.75
CA GLN A 479 -39.30 24.02 -2.35
C GLN A 479 -38.52 24.96 -3.29
N PRO A 480 -39.00 25.23 -4.51
CA PRO A 480 -38.42 26.27 -5.37
C PRO A 480 -38.78 27.66 -4.80
N GLN A 481 -37.76 28.47 -4.64
CA GLN A 481 -37.98 29.89 -4.32
C GLN A 481 -38.62 30.63 -5.51
N PRO A 482 -39.62 31.48 -5.27
CA PRO A 482 -40.20 32.29 -6.31
C PRO A 482 -39.24 33.44 -6.71
N THR A 483 -39.04 33.59 -7.99
CA THR A 483 -38.38 34.74 -8.61
C THR A 483 -39.25 35.97 -8.42
N GLU A 484 -38.82 36.93 -7.59
CA GLU A 484 -39.34 38.28 -7.62
C GLU A 484 -38.83 39.01 -8.86
N ARG A 485 -39.76 39.32 -9.74
CA ARG A 485 -39.60 40.31 -10.82
C ARG A 485 -39.81 41.69 -10.25
N ALA A 486 -38.94 42.57 -10.70
CA ALA A 486 -38.95 44.04 -10.54
C ALA A 486 -40.28 44.73 -10.78
N ALA A 487 -40.56 45.72 -10.00
CA ALA A 487 -41.23 46.95 -10.44
C ALA A 487 -41.00 48.09 -9.44
N ALA A 488 -40.59 49.22 -10.02
CA ALA A 488 -40.45 50.57 -9.56
C ALA A 488 -39.07 51.01 -9.10
#